data_286659a74e5954f6ed3a8eb6e007a930
#
_entry.id   286659a74e5954f6ed3a8eb6e007a930
#
_cell.length_a   1.000
_cell.length_b   1.000
_cell.length_c   1.000
_cell.angle_alpha   90.00
_cell.angle_beta   90.00
_cell.angle_gamma   90.00
#
_symmetry.space_group_name_H-M   'P 1'
#
loop_
_entity.id
_entity.type
_entity.pdbx_description
1 polymer ?
#
loop_
_entity_poly.entity_id
_entity_poly.type
_entity_poly.pdbx_seq_one_letter_code
_entity_poly.pdbx_strand_id
1 'polypeptide(L)'
;MSASLITQRADPPMSLPIVYHPDHFTPLPAEHRFPMGKFAALYDVLVRDGVATVDQFHCPQPAAPALIALAHDPAYVDAYLTGTLEARAMRRIGFPWSAALARRTCTALGSSVLAAELALQHGLACSTAGGTHHAFYDHGSGFCIFNDLAVTARAMLRQGRARRVLIVDLDVHQGDGTAAILAG
;
A
#
# COMPACT_ATOMS: atom_id res chain seq x y z
N MET A 1 48.24 34.28 8.24
CA MET A 1 47.61 32.96 8.46
C MET A 1 46.10 33.15 8.18
N SER A 2 45.66 32.74 7.02
CA SER A 2 44.26 32.91 6.58
C SER A 2 43.48 31.62 6.92
N ALA A 3 42.52 31.75 7.83
CA ALA A 3 41.62 30.64 8.18
C ALA A 3 40.55 30.51 7.09
N SER A 4 40.65 29.44 6.31
CA SER A 4 39.62 29.07 5.33
C SER A 4 38.40 28.55 6.08
N LEU A 5 37.31 29.31 6.10
CA LEU A 5 36.01 28.86 6.55
C LEU A 5 35.49 27.81 5.55
N ILE A 6 35.54 26.56 5.90
CA ILE A 6 34.83 25.50 5.20
C ILE A 6 33.34 25.70 5.51
N THR A 7 32.64 26.36 4.61
CA THR A 7 31.15 26.35 4.60
C THR A 7 30.72 24.92 4.28
N GLN A 8 30.31 24.18 5.32
CA GLN A 8 29.53 22.94 5.11
C GLN A 8 28.27 23.35 4.35
N ARG A 9 28.18 22.93 3.09
CA ARG A 9 26.90 22.96 2.37
C ARG A 9 25.97 22.05 3.19
N ALA A 10 24.90 22.61 3.73
CA ALA A 10 23.80 21.83 4.24
C ALA A 10 23.31 20.96 3.05
N ASP A 11 23.26 19.67 3.25
CA ASP A 11 22.62 18.78 2.28
C ASP A 11 21.21 19.32 2.01
N PRO A 12 20.76 19.31 0.74
CA PRO A 12 19.40 19.75 0.43
C PRO A 12 18.42 18.96 1.31
N PRO A 13 17.36 19.58 1.82
CA PRO A 13 16.40 18.89 2.66
C PRO A 13 15.94 17.63 1.92
N MET A 14 16.07 16.48 2.60
CA MET A 14 15.68 15.19 2.01
C MET A 14 14.20 15.26 1.63
N SER A 15 13.94 15.28 0.33
CA SER A 15 12.58 15.24 -0.21
C SER A 15 11.96 13.90 0.17
N LEU A 16 10.84 13.92 0.91
CA LEU A 16 10.11 12.71 1.30
C LEU A 16 9.46 12.08 0.05
N PRO A 17 9.84 10.86 -0.37
CA PRO A 17 9.15 10.16 -1.43
C PRO A 17 7.73 9.78 -1.00
N ILE A 18 6.75 10.05 -1.85
CA ILE A 18 5.35 9.73 -1.63
C ILE A 18 4.87 8.85 -2.77
N VAL A 19 4.30 7.70 -2.47
CA VAL A 19 3.77 6.81 -3.50
C VAL A 19 2.29 7.09 -3.71
N TYR A 20 1.93 7.37 -4.96
CA TYR A 20 0.56 7.63 -5.41
C TYR A 20 0.34 7.09 -6.83
N HIS A 21 -0.88 6.64 -7.11
CA HIS A 21 -1.33 6.28 -8.45
C HIS A 21 -2.80 6.68 -8.65
N PRO A 22 -3.21 7.20 -9.84
CA PRO A 22 -4.62 7.48 -10.13
C PRO A 22 -5.53 6.26 -9.97
N ASP A 23 -5.04 5.05 -10.24
CA ASP A 23 -5.76 3.80 -10.03
C ASP A 23 -6.01 3.45 -8.54
N HIS A 24 -5.59 4.28 -7.57
CA HIS A 24 -6.08 4.16 -6.20
C HIS A 24 -7.57 4.50 -6.10
N PHE A 25 -8.08 5.21 -7.08
CA PHE A 25 -9.52 5.45 -7.25
C PHE A 25 -10.11 4.39 -8.20
N THR A 26 -11.31 3.92 -7.89
CA THR A 26 -12.19 3.19 -8.80
C THR A 26 -13.63 3.58 -8.49
N PRO A 27 -14.50 3.72 -9.51
CA PRO A 27 -15.89 4.05 -9.26
C PRO A 27 -16.57 2.93 -8.46
N LEU A 28 -17.39 3.32 -7.48
CA LEU A 28 -18.27 2.45 -6.70
C LEU A 28 -19.71 2.92 -6.89
N PRO A 29 -20.71 2.08 -6.59
CA PRO A 29 -22.12 2.52 -6.55
C PRO A 29 -22.29 3.77 -5.68
N ALA A 30 -23.19 4.66 -6.05
CA ALA A 30 -23.35 5.98 -5.42
C ALA A 30 -23.62 5.89 -3.90
N GLU A 31 -24.35 4.85 -3.46
CA GLU A 31 -24.69 4.62 -2.06
C GLU A 31 -23.63 3.86 -1.29
N HIS A 32 -22.48 3.55 -1.92
CA HIS A 32 -21.46 2.76 -1.27
C HIS A 32 -20.76 3.55 -0.16
N ARG A 33 -20.77 3.02 1.06
CA ARG A 33 -20.27 3.71 2.26
C ARG A 33 -18.75 3.98 2.26
N PHE A 34 -17.96 3.27 1.44
CA PHE A 34 -16.51 3.47 1.39
C PHE A 34 -16.19 4.74 0.58
N PRO A 35 -15.50 5.72 1.17
CA PRO A 35 -15.23 7.00 0.51
C PRO A 35 -14.06 6.89 -0.48
N MET A 36 -14.29 6.21 -1.62
CA MET A 36 -13.22 5.93 -2.60
C MET A 36 -12.56 7.19 -3.14
N GLY A 37 -13.27 8.30 -3.23
CA GLY A 37 -12.73 9.59 -3.69
C GLY A 37 -11.63 10.18 -2.81
N LYS A 38 -11.47 9.70 -1.57
CA LYS A 38 -10.46 10.22 -0.63
C LYS A 38 -9.03 10.11 -1.17
N PHE A 39 -8.73 9.10 -1.97
CA PHE A 39 -7.37 8.86 -2.48
C PHE A 39 -6.95 9.94 -3.49
N ALA A 40 -7.83 10.31 -4.43
CA ALA A 40 -7.57 11.42 -5.35
C ALA A 40 -7.55 12.76 -4.61
N ALA A 41 -8.53 13.00 -3.73
CA ALA A 41 -8.62 14.21 -2.93
C ALA A 41 -7.36 14.43 -2.06
N LEU A 42 -6.77 13.38 -1.51
CA LEU A 42 -5.55 13.48 -0.73
C LEU A 42 -4.38 13.99 -1.57
N TYR A 43 -4.20 13.45 -2.78
CA TYR A 43 -3.17 13.93 -3.71
C TYR A 43 -3.37 15.42 -4.01
N ASP A 44 -4.59 15.81 -4.40
CA ASP A 44 -4.93 17.19 -4.75
C ASP A 44 -4.68 18.16 -3.58
N VAL A 45 -5.04 17.77 -2.35
CA VAL A 45 -4.81 18.59 -1.15
C VAL A 45 -3.33 18.74 -0.86
N LEU A 46 -2.54 17.67 -0.90
CA LEU A 46 -1.11 17.72 -0.64
C LEU A 46 -0.38 18.65 -1.58
N VAL A 47 -0.74 18.63 -2.87
CA VAL A 47 -0.13 19.52 -3.89
C VAL A 47 -0.65 20.95 -3.76
N ARG A 48 -1.97 21.14 -3.66
CA ARG A 48 -2.61 22.45 -3.57
C ARG A 48 -2.12 23.27 -2.36
N ASP A 49 -2.01 22.60 -1.21
CA ASP A 49 -1.63 23.26 0.03
C ASP A 49 -0.10 23.37 0.23
N GLY A 50 0.67 22.96 -0.78
CA GLY A 50 2.14 23.05 -0.77
C GLY A 50 2.81 22.14 0.25
N VAL A 51 2.12 21.08 0.72
CA VAL A 51 2.67 20.08 1.62
C VAL A 51 3.64 19.15 0.89
N ALA A 52 3.37 18.88 -0.38
CA ALA A 52 4.23 18.12 -1.27
C ALA A 52 4.27 18.74 -2.67
N THR A 53 5.37 18.55 -3.36
CA THR A 53 5.55 18.93 -4.76
C THR A 53 5.34 17.71 -5.67
N VAL A 54 4.98 17.94 -6.93
CA VAL A 54 4.65 16.86 -7.89
C VAL A 54 5.81 15.88 -8.10
N ASP A 55 7.05 16.35 -8.02
CA ASP A 55 8.26 15.55 -8.18
C ASP A 55 8.53 14.59 -7.00
N GLN A 56 7.86 14.77 -5.86
CA GLN A 56 7.94 13.83 -4.73
C GLN A 56 7.06 12.58 -4.92
N PHE A 57 6.14 12.60 -5.90
CA PHE A 57 5.23 11.49 -6.11
C PHE A 57 5.82 10.43 -7.05
N HIS A 58 5.89 9.21 -6.56
CA HIS A 58 6.36 8.02 -7.26
C HIS A 58 5.18 7.12 -7.65
N CYS A 59 5.17 6.65 -8.89
CA CYS A 59 4.10 5.83 -9.44
C CYS A 59 4.45 4.34 -9.29
N PRO A 60 3.65 3.54 -8.58
CA PRO A 60 3.91 2.11 -8.41
C PRO A 60 3.48 1.32 -9.64
N GLN A 61 4.07 0.14 -9.81
CA GLN A 61 3.52 -0.89 -10.67
C GLN A 61 2.50 -1.75 -9.89
N PRO A 62 1.41 -2.22 -10.51
CA PRO A 62 0.52 -3.17 -9.88
C PRO A 62 1.27 -4.44 -9.46
N ALA A 63 1.01 -4.91 -8.24
CA ALA A 63 1.63 -6.12 -7.72
C ALA A 63 1.22 -7.35 -8.55
N ALA A 64 2.21 -8.14 -8.96
CA ALA A 64 1.97 -9.40 -9.67
C ALA A 64 1.37 -10.45 -8.71
N PRO A 65 0.56 -11.42 -9.21
CA PRO A 65 -0.05 -12.48 -8.40
C PRO A 65 0.97 -13.26 -7.55
N ALA A 66 2.15 -13.54 -8.11
CA ALA A 66 3.22 -14.24 -7.39
C ALA A 66 3.79 -13.45 -6.19
N LEU A 67 3.75 -12.12 -6.23
CA LEU A 67 4.13 -11.26 -5.12
C LEU A 67 3.07 -11.30 -4.02
N ILE A 68 1.79 -11.22 -4.40
CA ILE A 68 0.65 -11.30 -3.47
C ILE A 68 0.63 -12.65 -2.75
N ALA A 69 0.91 -13.73 -3.47
CA ALA A 69 0.99 -15.09 -2.94
C ALA A 69 2.14 -15.31 -1.92
N LEU A 70 3.01 -14.33 -1.68
CA LEU A 70 3.95 -14.41 -0.55
C LEU A 70 3.26 -14.42 0.82
N ALA A 71 2.06 -13.83 0.90
CA ALA A 71 1.31 -13.71 2.15
C ALA A 71 -0.14 -14.21 2.04
N HIS A 72 -0.55 -14.66 0.86
CA HIS A 72 -1.91 -15.14 0.60
C HIS A 72 -1.92 -16.50 -0.11
N ASP A 73 -3.01 -17.25 0.10
CA ASP A 73 -3.28 -18.47 -0.65
C ASP A 73 -3.36 -18.16 -2.16
N PRO A 74 -2.55 -18.82 -3.00
CA PRO A 74 -2.60 -18.64 -4.44
C PRO A 74 -3.99 -18.87 -5.06
N ALA A 75 -4.77 -19.81 -4.52
CA ALA A 75 -6.12 -20.06 -5.00
C ALA A 75 -7.07 -18.90 -4.67
N TYR A 76 -6.94 -18.29 -3.48
CA TYR A 76 -7.68 -17.08 -3.13
C TYR A 76 -7.29 -15.89 -4.02
N VAL A 77 -5.99 -15.72 -4.27
CA VAL A 77 -5.48 -14.66 -5.15
C VAL A 77 -6.05 -14.79 -6.56
N ASP A 78 -5.97 -15.98 -7.14
CA ASP A 78 -6.49 -16.26 -8.49
C ASP A 78 -8.01 -16.04 -8.56
N ALA A 79 -8.76 -16.60 -7.61
CA ALA A 79 -10.22 -16.46 -7.56
C ALA A 79 -10.67 -15.00 -7.44
N TYR A 80 -9.97 -14.18 -6.66
CA TYR A 80 -10.29 -12.75 -6.58
C TYR A 80 -9.96 -12.03 -7.89
N LEU A 81 -8.77 -12.24 -8.46
CA LEU A 81 -8.32 -11.55 -9.68
C LEU A 81 -9.15 -11.91 -10.91
N THR A 82 -9.65 -13.14 -10.97
CA THR A 82 -10.53 -13.63 -12.06
C THR A 82 -12.02 -13.36 -11.84
N GLY A 83 -12.40 -12.85 -10.63
CA GLY A 83 -13.79 -12.56 -10.30
C GLY A 83 -14.64 -13.80 -10.01
N THR A 84 -14.00 -14.90 -9.63
CA THR A 84 -14.68 -16.18 -9.36
C THR A 84 -14.90 -16.45 -7.87
N LEU A 85 -14.55 -15.49 -6.99
CA LEU A 85 -14.87 -15.61 -5.55
C LEU A 85 -16.38 -15.71 -5.33
N GLU A 86 -16.76 -16.58 -4.39
CA GLU A 86 -18.16 -16.72 -4.00
C GLU A 86 -18.76 -15.40 -3.49
N ALA A 87 -20.06 -15.21 -3.74
CA ALA A 87 -20.79 -14.03 -3.32
C ALA A 87 -20.71 -13.76 -1.81
N ARG A 88 -20.60 -14.82 -0.98
CA ARG A 88 -20.42 -14.69 0.47
C ARG A 88 -19.05 -14.08 0.82
N ALA A 89 -17.99 -14.49 0.13
CA ALA A 89 -16.65 -13.94 0.33
C ALA A 89 -16.60 -12.46 -0.09
N MET A 90 -17.22 -12.11 -1.23
CA MET A 90 -17.31 -10.72 -1.69
C MET A 90 -18.11 -9.84 -0.71
N ARG A 91 -19.20 -10.36 -0.12
CA ARG A 91 -19.95 -9.63 0.93
C ARG A 91 -19.11 -9.39 2.19
N ARG A 92 -18.25 -10.34 2.58
CA ARG A 92 -17.33 -10.17 3.73
C ARG A 92 -16.32 -9.07 3.45
N ILE A 93 -15.77 -9.01 2.25
CA ILE A 93 -14.89 -7.92 1.80
C ILE A 93 -15.62 -6.57 1.85
N GLY A 94 -16.86 -6.53 1.42
CA GLY A 94 -17.69 -5.33 1.43
C GLY A 94 -17.59 -4.47 0.18
N PHE A 95 -16.94 -4.95 -0.88
CA PHE A 95 -16.89 -4.31 -2.19
C PHE A 95 -17.62 -5.15 -3.26
N PRO A 96 -18.29 -4.52 -4.23
CA PRO A 96 -18.70 -5.21 -5.45
C PRO A 96 -17.46 -5.48 -6.30
N TRP A 97 -17.34 -6.70 -6.81
CA TRP A 97 -16.20 -7.01 -7.69
C TRP A 97 -16.30 -6.29 -9.03
N SER A 98 -15.15 -5.82 -9.51
CA SER A 98 -14.97 -5.33 -10.88
C SER A 98 -13.49 -5.49 -11.27
N ALA A 99 -13.20 -5.57 -12.57
CA ALA A 99 -11.82 -5.59 -13.05
C ALA A 99 -11.04 -4.32 -12.65
N ALA A 100 -11.74 -3.18 -12.59
CA ALA A 100 -11.15 -1.92 -12.12
C ALA A 100 -10.78 -1.99 -10.64
N LEU A 101 -11.62 -2.60 -9.78
CA LEU A 101 -11.31 -2.80 -8.37
C LEU A 101 -10.15 -3.80 -8.19
N ALA A 102 -10.09 -4.87 -8.98
CA ALA A 102 -8.96 -5.81 -8.94
C ALA A 102 -7.64 -5.11 -9.31
N ARG A 103 -7.65 -4.30 -10.37
CA ARG A 103 -6.51 -3.47 -10.76
C ARG A 103 -6.11 -2.50 -9.64
N ARG A 104 -7.07 -1.75 -9.07
CA ARG A 104 -6.85 -0.87 -7.93
C ARG A 104 -6.17 -1.60 -6.77
N THR A 105 -6.65 -2.80 -6.44
CA THR A 105 -6.13 -3.61 -5.34
C THR A 105 -4.66 -3.97 -5.54
N CYS A 106 -4.31 -4.42 -6.75
CA CYS A 106 -2.91 -4.71 -7.10
C CYS A 106 -2.04 -3.46 -7.08
N THR A 107 -2.56 -2.32 -7.55
CA THR A 107 -1.84 -1.04 -7.56
C THR A 107 -1.60 -0.53 -6.14
N ALA A 108 -2.60 -0.61 -5.26
CA ALA A 108 -2.46 -0.21 -3.86
C ALA A 108 -1.42 -1.07 -3.12
N LEU A 109 -1.41 -2.38 -3.37
CA LEU A 109 -0.40 -3.26 -2.80
C LEU A 109 1.01 -2.94 -3.34
N GLY A 110 1.13 -2.72 -4.65
CA GLY A 110 2.38 -2.27 -5.27
C GLY A 110 2.91 -0.97 -4.68
N SER A 111 2.00 -0.09 -4.21
CA SER A 111 2.39 1.15 -3.54
C SER A 111 3.11 0.91 -2.21
N SER A 112 2.65 -0.04 -1.41
CA SER A 112 3.28 -0.38 -0.13
C SER A 112 4.66 -1.00 -0.34
N VAL A 113 4.81 -1.83 -1.37
CA VAL A 113 6.11 -2.41 -1.74
C VAL A 113 7.08 -1.33 -2.23
N LEU A 114 6.65 -0.44 -3.15
CA LEU A 114 7.47 0.67 -3.62
C LEU A 114 7.84 1.62 -2.49
N ALA A 115 6.92 1.93 -1.57
CA ALA A 115 7.21 2.77 -0.41
C ALA A 115 8.30 2.15 0.47
N ALA A 116 8.27 0.83 0.70
CA ALA A 116 9.31 0.14 1.45
C ALA A 116 10.67 0.21 0.72
N GLU A 117 10.70 0.04 -0.60
CA GLU A 117 11.92 0.15 -1.40
C GLU A 117 12.51 1.56 -1.36
N LEU A 118 11.66 2.59 -1.49
CA LEU A 118 12.07 3.99 -1.39
C LEU A 118 12.56 4.33 0.02
N ALA A 119 11.90 3.81 1.06
CA ALA A 119 12.35 4.00 2.45
C ALA A 119 13.73 3.40 2.72
N LEU A 120 14.07 2.27 2.09
CA LEU A 120 15.41 1.69 2.17
C LEU A 120 16.48 2.55 1.47
N GLN A 121 16.10 3.37 0.51
CA GLN A 121 17.00 4.25 -0.23
C GLN A 121 17.13 5.64 0.43
N HIS A 122 16.00 6.17 0.92
CA HIS A 122 15.87 7.55 1.40
C HIS A 122 15.71 7.66 2.92
N GLY A 123 15.64 6.53 3.64
CA GLY A 123 15.42 6.49 5.09
C GLY A 123 13.95 6.55 5.51
N LEU A 124 13.09 7.20 4.73
CA LEU A 124 11.65 7.35 4.95
C LEU A 124 10.92 7.47 3.63
N ALA A 125 9.71 6.93 3.54
CA ALA A 125 8.77 7.13 2.43
C ALA A 125 7.33 6.99 2.93
N CYS A 126 6.38 7.55 2.18
CA CYS A 126 4.95 7.45 2.45
C CYS A 126 4.21 6.79 1.28
N SER A 127 3.03 6.24 1.57
CA SER A 127 2.06 5.81 0.56
C SER A 127 0.69 6.40 0.87
N THR A 128 -0.01 6.87 -0.16
CA THR A 128 -1.37 7.41 -0.02
C THR A 128 -2.45 6.33 -0.14
N ALA A 129 -2.07 5.07 -0.40
CA ALA A 129 -3.02 3.96 -0.60
C ALA A 129 -3.69 3.50 0.71
N GLY A 130 -3.02 3.66 1.85
CA GLY A 130 -3.45 3.15 3.15
C GLY A 130 -3.15 1.65 3.34
N GLY A 131 -3.19 1.16 4.56
CA GLY A 131 -3.01 -0.24 4.91
C GLY A 131 -4.29 -1.07 4.80
N THR A 132 -4.14 -2.36 4.55
CA THR A 132 -5.24 -3.31 4.35
C THR A 132 -5.18 -4.47 5.35
N HIS A 133 -5.16 -4.15 6.63
CA HIS A 133 -4.81 -5.00 7.77
C HIS A 133 -5.83 -6.08 8.13
N HIS A 134 -7.08 -5.99 7.64
CA HIS A 134 -8.12 -7.01 7.88
C HIS A 134 -8.11 -8.16 6.88
N ALA A 135 -7.24 -8.17 5.88
CA ALA A 135 -7.14 -9.30 4.96
C ALA A 135 -6.31 -10.43 5.61
N PHE A 136 -6.88 -11.64 5.63
CA PHE A 136 -6.28 -12.89 6.11
C PHE A 136 -5.57 -13.61 4.97
N TYR A 137 -4.94 -14.75 5.29
CA TYR A 137 -4.22 -15.57 4.31
C TYR A 137 -5.10 -15.99 3.13
N ASP A 138 -6.31 -16.47 3.40
CA ASP A 138 -7.22 -17.10 2.46
C ASP A 138 -8.53 -16.33 2.23
N HIS A 139 -8.71 -15.15 2.82
CA HIS A 139 -9.91 -14.34 2.63
C HIS A 139 -9.70 -12.87 2.98
N GLY A 140 -10.52 -12.01 2.37
CA GLY A 140 -10.61 -10.60 2.71
C GLY A 140 -11.75 -10.28 3.67
N SER A 141 -11.66 -9.12 4.32
CA SER A 141 -12.65 -8.61 5.26
C SER A 141 -12.54 -7.08 5.37
N GLY A 142 -13.60 -6.39 5.81
CA GLY A 142 -13.53 -4.98 6.20
C GLY A 142 -12.92 -4.04 5.17
N PHE A 143 -13.30 -4.17 3.89
CA PHE A 143 -12.72 -3.44 2.76
C PHE A 143 -11.26 -3.77 2.44
N CYS A 144 -10.66 -4.74 3.12
CA CYS A 144 -9.33 -5.25 2.85
C CYS A 144 -9.43 -6.55 2.03
N ILE A 145 -8.74 -6.59 0.90
CA ILE A 145 -8.76 -7.73 -0.02
C ILE A 145 -7.48 -8.54 0.15
N PHE A 146 -6.34 -7.93 -0.06
CA PHE A 146 -5.02 -8.49 0.22
C PHE A 146 -4.32 -7.64 1.27
N ASN A 147 -3.51 -8.26 2.13
CA ASN A 147 -2.78 -7.58 3.19
C ASN A 147 -1.45 -7.05 2.67
N ASP A 148 -1.44 -5.79 2.31
CA ASP A 148 -0.29 -5.13 1.72
C ASP A 148 0.92 -5.08 2.67
N LEU A 149 0.69 -4.91 3.98
CA LEU A 149 1.75 -4.88 4.99
C LEU A 149 2.44 -6.25 5.13
N ALA A 150 1.66 -7.32 5.20
CA ALA A 150 2.18 -8.67 5.30
C ALA A 150 2.94 -9.09 4.03
N VAL A 151 2.40 -8.76 2.83
CA VAL A 151 3.07 -9.01 1.54
C VAL A 151 4.39 -8.23 1.48
N THR A 152 4.36 -6.94 1.81
CA THR A 152 5.56 -6.09 1.79
C THR A 152 6.63 -6.62 2.75
N ALA A 153 6.25 -6.96 3.98
CA ALA A 153 7.19 -7.52 4.96
C ALA A 153 7.85 -8.80 4.44
N ARG A 154 7.05 -9.75 3.94
CA ARG A 154 7.57 -11.01 3.39
C ARG A 154 8.41 -10.80 2.14
N ALA A 155 8.06 -9.83 1.28
CA ALA A 155 8.85 -9.47 0.11
C ALA A 155 10.25 -8.93 0.50
N MET A 156 10.32 -7.99 1.44
CA MET A 156 11.59 -7.42 1.91
C MET A 156 12.49 -8.46 2.59
N LEU A 157 11.92 -9.35 3.39
CA LEU A 157 12.64 -10.44 4.04
C LEU A 157 13.16 -11.45 3.01
N ARG A 158 12.30 -11.90 2.07
CA ARG A 158 12.66 -12.88 1.05
C ARG A 158 13.75 -12.40 0.10
N GLN A 159 13.73 -11.11 -0.22
CA GLN A 159 14.74 -10.47 -1.08
C GLN A 159 16.05 -10.15 -0.33
N GLY A 160 16.14 -10.44 0.97
CA GLY A 160 17.30 -10.10 1.80
C GLY A 160 17.52 -8.58 2.00
N ARG A 161 16.50 -7.77 1.69
CA ARG A 161 16.52 -6.31 1.84
C ARG A 161 16.32 -5.86 3.28
N ALA A 162 15.66 -6.69 4.09
CA ALA A 162 15.54 -6.54 5.53
C ALA A 162 15.79 -7.88 6.22
N ARG A 163 16.33 -7.84 7.44
CA ARG A 163 16.46 -9.03 8.29
C ARG A 163 15.33 -9.16 9.31
N ARG A 164 14.70 -8.08 9.63
CA ARG A 164 13.54 -7.98 10.54
C ARG A 164 12.65 -6.84 10.07
N VAL A 165 11.36 -7.03 10.19
CA VAL A 165 10.34 -6.02 9.90
C VAL A 165 9.46 -5.88 11.14
N LEU A 166 9.22 -4.65 11.58
CA LEU A 166 8.24 -4.31 12.60
C LEU A 166 7.08 -3.59 11.93
N ILE A 167 5.87 -4.06 12.16
CA ILE A 167 4.64 -3.36 11.75
C ILE A 167 4.04 -2.73 13.01
N VAL A 168 3.84 -1.41 12.95
CA VAL A 168 3.14 -0.64 14.00
C VAL A 168 1.82 -0.18 13.37
N ASP A 169 0.73 -0.71 13.87
CA ASP A 169 -0.63 -0.41 13.40
C ASP A 169 -1.27 0.57 14.39
N LEU A 170 -1.61 1.76 13.90
CA LEU A 170 -2.23 2.83 14.68
C LEU A 170 -3.71 3.04 14.29
N ASP A 171 -4.29 2.14 13.48
CA ASP A 171 -5.72 2.15 13.19
C ASP A 171 -6.52 1.78 14.44
N VAL A 172 -7.73 2.36 14.56
CA VAL A 172 -8.63 2.12 15.70
C VAL A 172 -9.17 0.67 15.71
N HIS A 173 -9.24 0.03 14.53
CA HIS A 173 -9.65 -1.35 14.42
C HIS A 173 -8.45 -2.29 14.62
N GLN A 174 -8.69 -3.47 15.16
CA GLN A 174 -7.66 -4.47 15.33
C GLN A 174 -7.13 -4.97 13.98
N GLY A 175 -5.80 -4.95 13.80
CA GLY A 175 -5.11 -5.50 12.62
C GLY A 175 -5.02 -7.04 12.66
N ASP A 176 -6.17 -7.69 12.79
CA ASP A 176 -6.32 -9.15 13.01
C ASP A 176 -5.79 -9.98 11.84
N GLY A 177 -6.01 -9.54 10.61
CA GLY A 177 -5.48 -10.20 9.41
C GLY A 177 -3.95 -10.17 9.36
N THR A 178 -3.34 -9.01 9.63
CA THR A 178 -1.87 -8.86 9.69
C THR A 178 -1.27 -9.77 10.76
N ALA A 179 -1.86 -9.76 11.96
CA ALA A 179 -1.42 -10.62 13.06
C ALA A 179 -1.53 -12.11 12.69
N ALA A 180 -2.66 -12.54 12.12
CA ALA A 180 -2.88 -13.92 11.72
C ALA A 180 -1.90 -14.42 10.65
N ILE A 181 -1.59 -13.60 9.65
CA ILE A 181 -0.63 -13.95 8.57
C ILE A 181 0.80 -14.06 9.09
N LEU A 182 1.17 -13.25 10.07
CA LEU A 182 2.56 -13.12 10.55
C LEU A 182 2.83 -13.85 11.86
N ALA A 183 1.84 -14.52 12.45
CA ALA A 183 1.96 -15.29 13.71
C ALA A 183 2.75 -16.60 13.59
N GLY A 184 3.24 -17.00 12.41
CA GLY A 184 3.97 -18.23 12.13
C GLY A 184 5.46 -18.06 11.85
#